data_bf5887bd6e184e6179bdb554dd997c1c
#
_entry.id   bf5887bd6e184e6179bdb554dd997c1c
#
_cell.length_a   1.000
_cell.length_b   1.000
_cell.length_c   1.000
_cell.angle_alpha   90.00
_cell.angle_beta   90.00
_cell.angle_gamma   90.00
#
_symmetry.space_group_name_H-M   'P 1'
#
loop_
_entity.id
_entity.type
_entity.pdbx_description
1 polymer ?
#
loop_
_entity_poly.entity_id
_entity_poly.type
_entity_poly.pdbx_seq_one_letter_code
_entity_poly.pdbx_strand_id
1 'polypeptide(L)' 'MTEYARSAGDTGSAEVQIALLTERIRGLTEHLKRFPKDHHSRRGLLKLVGQRRRFLAYLVKKDSARYRAVVARLGLRR' A
#
# COMPACT_ATOMS: atom_id res chain seq x y z
N MET A 1 14.61 -3.34 -3.83
CA MET A 1 14.07 -3.30 -2.76
C MET A 1 14.28 -4.29 -1.78
N THR A 2 15.25 -5.11 -1.94
CA THR A 2 15.57 -6.11 -1.00
C THR A 2 15.97 -5.54 0.31
N GLU A 3 16.49 -4.34 0.34
CA GLU A 3 16.85 -3.76 1.58
C GLU A 3 15.69 -3.62 2.50
N TYR A 4 14.57 -3.26 1.95
CA TYR A 4 13.39 -3.10 2.78
C TYR A 4 12.95 -4.42 3.35
N ALA A 5 13.06 -5.45 2.55
CA ALA A 5 12.66 -6.77 3.01
C ALA A 5 13.53 -7.22 4.16
N ARG A 6 14.80 -6.84 4.12
CA ARG A 6 15.68 -7.25 5.16
C ARG A 6 15.45 -6.53 6.45
N SER A 7 14.84 -5.37 6.39
CA SER A 7 14.54 -4.65 7.59
C SER A 7 13.14 -4.94 8.02
N ALA A 8 12.79 -6.16 7.98
CA ALA A 8 11.41 -6.56 8.19
C ALA A 8 10.83 -6.05 9.49
N GLY A 9 11.61 -5.90 10.50
CA GLY A 9 11.09 -5.40 11.75
C GLY A 9 10.97 -3.91 11.81
N ASP A 10 11.40 -3.24 10.76
CA ASP A 10 11.46 -1.80 10.75
C ASP A 10 10.16 -1.20 10.26
N THR A 11 9.47 -0.47 11.12
CA THR A 11 8.20 0.14 10.74
C THR A 11 8.37 1.19 9.66
N GLY A 12 9.55 1.79 9.58
CA GLY A 12 9.83 2.71 8.49
C GLY A 12 9.75 2.02 7.16
N SER A 13 10.19 0.77 7.12
CA SER A 13 10.11 -0.01 5.91
C SER A 13 8.66 -0.25 5.50
N ALA A 14 7.82 -0.53 6.46
CA ALA A 14 6.40 -0.73 6.18
C ALA A 14 5.79 0.56 5.64
N GLU A 15 6.18 1.68 6.20
CA GLU A 15 5.66 2.97 5.73
C GLU A 15 6.05 3.23 4.29
N VAL A 16 7.29 2.92 3.94
CA VAL A 16 7.75 3.08 2.57
C VAL A 16 6.96 2.19 1.63
N GLN A 17 6.74 0.95 2.03
CA GLN A 17 5.99 0.03 1.19
C GLN A 17 4.55 0.49 1.00
N ILE A 18 3.94 1.00 2.05
CA ILE A 18 2.59 1.51 1.94
C ILE A 18 2.53 2.68 0.96
N ALA A 19 3.50 3.56 1.01
CA ALA A 19 3.54 4.70 0.10
C ALA A 19 3.70 4.24 -1.36
N LEU A 20 4.60 3.30 -1.59
CA LEU A 20 4.82 2.78 -2.93
C LEU A 20 3.59 2.08 -3.46
N LEU A 21 2.94 1.28 -2.62
CA LEU A 21 1.73 0.59 -3.02
C LEU A 21 0.62 1.57 -3.34
N THR A 22 0.54 2.64 -2.57
CA THR A 22 -0.48 3.65 -2.81
C THR A 22 -0.29 4.30 -4.18
N GLU A 23 0.96 4.57 -4.55
CA GLU A 23 1.24 5.14 -5.86
C GLU A 23 0.84 4.18 -6.98
N ARG A 24 1.18 2.92 -6.82
CA ARG A 24 0.82 1.94 -7.82
C ARG A 24 -0.68 1.77 -7.93
N ILE A 25 -1.36 1.76 -6.80
CA ILE A 25 -2.81 1.63 -6.79
C ILE A 25 -3.44 2.80 -7.53
N ARG A 26 -2.92 4.00 -7.33
CA ARG A 26 -3.43 5.16 -8.04
C ARG A 26 -3.24 5.04 -9.53
N GLY A 27 -2.06 4.60 -9.94
CA GLY A 27 -1.77 4.43 -11.35
C GLY A 27 -2.71 3.43 -12.00
N LEU A 28 -2.90 2.29 -11.36
CA LEU A 28 -3.79 1.28 -11.90
C LEU A 28 -5.25 1.73 -11.90
N THR A 29 -5.63 2.47 -10.88
CA THR A 29 -6.99 2.99 -10.82
C THR A 29 -7.26 3.91 -12.01
N GLU A 30 -6.31 4.78 -12.31
CA GLU A 30 -6.44 5.68 -13.46
C GLU A 30 -6.48 4.89 -14.75
N HIS A 31 -5.63 3.88 -14.84
CA HIS A 31 -5.59 3.03 -16.02
C HIS A 31 -6.94 2.35 -16.23
N LEU A 32 -7.54 1.84 -15.18
CA LEU A 32 -8.82 1.15 -15.30
C LEU A 32 -9.98 2.07 -15.64
N LYS A 33 -9.86 3.34 -15.35
CA LYS A 33 -10.87 4.28 -15.76
C LYS A 33 -10.90 4.40 -17.28
N ARG A 34 -9.73 4.27 -17.91
CA ARG A 34 -9.64 4.31 -19.35
C ARG A 34 -9.93 2.98 -19.99
N PHE A 35 -9.54 1.92 -19.31
CA PHE A 35 -9.68 0.57 -19.86
C PHE A 35 -10.42 -0.31 -18.88
N PRO A 36 -11.72 -0.10 -18.71
CA PRO A 36 -12.47 -0.82 -17.67
C PRO A 36 -12.55 -2.32 -17.89
N LYS A 37 -12.27 -2.78 -19.10
CA LYS A 37 -12.33 -4.21 -19.36
C LYS A 37 -10.99 -4.92 -19.23
N ASP A 38 -10.01 -4.22 -18.75
CA ASP A 38 -8.69 -4.80 -18.55
C ASP A 38 -8.69 -5.64 -17.26
N HIS A 39 -9.03 -6.89 -17.40
CA HIS A 39 -9.17 -7.76 -16.24
C HIS A 39 -7.84 -8.07 -15.57
N HIS A 40 -6.78 -8.06 -16.34
CA HIS A 40 -5.45 -8.28 -15.80
C HIS A 40 -5.09 -7.19 -14.81
N SER A 41 -5.29 -5.95 -15.23
CA SER A 41 -4.97 -4.82 -14.36
C SER A 41 -5.88 -4.77 -13.15
N ARG A 42 -7.14 -5.15 -13.33
CA ARG A 42 -8.07 -5.17 -12.22
C ARG A 42 -7.63 -6.17 -11.17
N ARG A 43 -7.17 -7.32 -11.61
CA ARG A 43 -6.67 -8.33 -10.69
C ARG A 43 -5.42 -7.86 -9.98
N GLY A 44 -4.54 -7.20 -10.73
CA GLY A 44 -3.33 -6.62 -10.14
C GLY A 44 -3.66 -5.57 -9.10
N LEU A 45 -4.67 -4.75 -9.38
CA LEU A 45 -5.08 -3.74 -8.43
C LEU A 45 -5.55 -4.34 -7.12
N LEU A 46 -6.37 -5.38 -7.21
CA LEU A 46 -6.85 -6.06 -6.01
C LEU A 46 -5.72 -6.64 -5.20
N LYS A 47 -4.72 -7.16 -5.89
CA LYS A 47 -3.55 -7.69 -5.21
C LYS A 47 -2.81 -6.62 -4.44
N LEU A 48 -2.63 -5.47 -5.07
CA LEU A 48 -1.91 -4.37 -4.43
C LEU A 48 -2.69 -3.83 -3.23
N VAL A 49 -3.99 -3.75 -3.36
CA VAL A 49 -4.83 -3.30 -2.24
C VAL A 49 -4.71 -4.27 -1.08
N GLY A 50 -4.71 -5.57 -1.38
CA GLY A 50 -4.55 -6.57 -0.35
C GLY A 50 -3.20 -6.47 0.36
N GLN A 51 -2.16 -6.24 -0.41
CA GLN A 51 -0.83 -6.08 0.17
C GLN A 51 -0.76 -4.84 1.05
N ARG A 52 -1.34 -3.74 0.59
CA ARG A 52 -1.33 -2.52 1.38
C ARG A 52 -2.06 -2.72 2.70
N ARG A 53 -3.16 -3.45 2.67
CA ARG A 53 -3.89 -3.74 3.87
C ARG A 53 -3.07 -4.51 4.88
N ARG A 54 -2.30 -5.46 4.39
CA ARG A 54 -1.45 -6.23 5.28
C ARG A 54 -0.40 -5.37 5.96
N PHE A 55 0.22 -4.48 5.18
CA PHE A 55 1.21 -3.59 5.77
C PHE A 55 0.58 -2.65 6.78
N LEU A 56 -0.61 -2.16 6.48
CA LEU A 56 -1.31 -1.29 7.43
C LEU A 56 -1.67 -2.02 8.70
N ALA A 57 -2.12 -3.26 8.58
CA ALA A 57 -2.44 -4.06 9.75
C ALA A 57 -1.20 -4.32 10.60
N TYR A 58 -0.10 -4.59 9.94
CA TYR A 58 1.16 -4.79 10.62
C TYR A 58 1.57 -3.53 11.39
N LEU A 59 1.45 -2.39 10.73
CA LEU A 59 1.86 -1.14 11.33
C LEU A 59 0.99 -0.76 12.52
N VAL A 60 -0.29 -1.04 12.45
CA VAL A 60 -1.18 -0.70 13.55
C VAL A 60 -0.84 -1.52 14.79
N LYS A 61 -0.36 -2.72 14.59
CA LYS A 61 0.05 -3.55 15.72
C LYS A 61 1.37 -3.11 16.30
N LYS A 62 2.28 -2.71 15.43
CA LYS A 62 3.61 -2.33 15.87
C LYS A 62 3.67 -0.93 16.45
N ASP A 63 2.99 -0.01 15.81
CA ASP A 63 3.07 1.39 16.22
C ASP A 63 1.85 2.13 15.71
N SER A 64 0.82 2.18 16.52
CA SER A 64 -0.44 2.77 16.07
C SER A 64 -0.31 4.27 15.79
N ALA A 65 0.61 4.94 16.45
CA ALA A 65 0.80 6.36 16.18
C ALA A 65 1.33 6.57 14.77
N ARG A 66 2.27 5.74 14.35
CA ARG A 66 2.78 5.81 12.98
C ARG A 66 1.72 5.44 11.97
N TYR A 67 0.92 4.45 12.32
CA TYR A 67 -0.18 4.05 11.45
C TYR A 67 -1.09 5.24 11.19
N ARG A 68 -1.48 5.94 12.24
CA ARG A 68 -2.36 7.09 12.08
C ARG A 68 -1.70 8.19 11.26
N ALA A 69 -0.42 8.39 11.46
CA ALA A 69 0.32 9.41 10.71
C ALA A 69 0.36 9.06 9.21
N VAL A 70 0.60 7.80 8.90
CA VAL A 70 0.66 7.37 7.50
C VAL A 70 -0.71 7.51 6.84
N VAL A 71 -1.75 7.08 7.53
CA VAL A 71 -3.10 7.16 6.99
C VAL A 71 -3.47 8.62 6.70
N ALA A 72 -3.13 9.51 7.62
CA ALA A 72 -3.44 10.91 7.43
C ALA A 72 -2.64 11.51 6.28
N ARG A 73 -1.35 11.17 6.23
CA ARG A 73 -0.49 11.72 5.21
C ARG A 73 -0.86 11.28 3.80
N LEU A 74 -1.20 10.02 3.64
CA LEU A 74 -1.53 9.48 2.34
C LEU A 74 -3.00 9.58 2.00
N GLY A 75 -3.81 10.06 2.91
CA GLY A 75 -5.23 10.18 2.66
C GLY A 75 -5.94 8.88 2.55
N LEU A 76 -5.48 7.86 3.26
CA LEU A 76 -6.10 6.54 3.19
C LEU A 76 -7.25 6.45 4.17
N ARG A 77 -8.22 5.61 3.83
CA ARG A 77 -9.32 5.42 4.69
C ARG A 77 -9.22 4.19 5.43
N ARG A 78 -8.22 3.71 5.71
CA ARG A 78 -8.07 2.56 6.48
C ARG A 78 -7.16 1.63 5.83
#